data_f3769d21da2ca8223781294fbb1d60c8
#
_entry.id   f3769d21da2ca8223781294fbb1d60c8
#
_cell.length_a   1.000
_cell.length_b   1.000
_cell.length_c   1.000
_cell.angle_alpha   90.00
_cell.angle_beta   90.00
_cell.angle_gamma   90.00
#
_symmetry.space_group_name_H-M   'P 1'
#
loop_
_entity.id
_entity.type
_entity.pdbx_description
1 polymer ?
#
loop_
_entity_poly.entity_id
_entity_poly.type
_entity_poly.pdbx_seq_one_letter_code
_entity_poly.pdbx_strand_id
1 'polypeptide(L)' 'MADTPYKTWMCLICGYIYDEAAGLPDEGIAPGTRWEDVPPNWTCPECHARKEDFEMVEI' A
#
# COMPACT_ATOMS: atom_id res chain seq x y z
N MET A 1 11.58 -17.06 12.22
CA MET A 1 11.35 -15.97 12.47
C MET A 1 10.03 -15.56 12.48
N ALA A 2 9.72 -14.76 13.22
CA ALA A 2 8.42 -14.41 13.35
C ALA A 2 8.14 -13.37 12.43
N ASP A 3 7.36 -13.63 11.58
CA ASP A 3 7.12 -12.69 10.62
C ASP A 3 5.83 -12.03 10.89
N THR A 4 5.86 -10.73 10.91
CA THR A 4 4.64 -9.94 10.98
C THR A 4 3.89 -10.16 9.68
N PRO A 5 2.62 -10.53 9.74
CA PRO A 5 1.84 -10.70 8.51
C PRO A 5 1.81 -9.42 7.71
N TYR A 6 1.74 -9.57 6.40
CA TYR A 6 1.59 -8.41 5.55
C TYR A 6 0.23 -7.78 5.80
N LYS A 7 0.19 -6.47 5.67
CA LYS A 7 -1.02 -5.72 5.93
C LYS A 7 -1.59 -5.19 4.63
N THR A 8 -2.82 -4.75 4.70
CA THR A 8 -3.47 -4.11 3.55
C THR A 8 -3.84 -2.70 3.95
N TRP A 9 -3.78 -1.80 2.96
CA TRP A 9 -4.02 -0.39 3.20
C TRP A 9 -5.02 0.13 2.19
N MET A 10 -6.06 0.79 2.67
CA MET A 10 -7.14 1.23 1.81
C MET A 10 -7.10 2.74 1.64
N CYS A 11 -7.24 3.18 0.39
CA CYS A 11 -7.36 4.60 0.11
C CYS A 11 -8.73 5.09 0.59
N LEU A 12 -8.73 6.10 1.42
CA LEU A 12 -9.98 6.62 1.98
C LEU A 12 -10.75 7.48 0.96
N ILE A 13 -10.13 7.78 -0.17
CA ILE A 13 -10.75 8.60 -1.19
C ILE A 13 -11.51 7.75 -2.21
N CYS A 14 -10.85 6.71 -2.74
CA CYS A 14 -11.45 5.92 -3.80
C CYS A 14 -11.62 4.43 -3.47
N GLY A 15 -11.09 3.98 -2.32
CA GLY A 15 -11.24 2.59 -1.93
C GLY A 15 -10.21 1.64 -2.50
N TYR A 16 -9.16 2.17 -3.15
CA TYR A 16 -8.11 1.31 -3.70
C TYR A 16 -7.38 0.59 -2.55
N ILE A 17 -7.04 -0.67 -2.77
CA ILE A 17 -6.35 -1.47 -1.76
C ILE A 17 -4.92 -1.70 -2.17
N TYR A 18 -3.97 -1.33 -1.30
CA TYR A 18 -2.57 -1.68 -1.46
C TYR A 18 -2.28 -2.89 -0.57
N ASP A 19 -1.89 -4.00 -1.17
CA ASP A 19 -1.57 -5.22 -0.43
C ASP A 19 -0.06 -5.34 -0.37
N GLU A 20 0.49 -5.31 0.82
CA GLU A 20 1.94 -5.39 0.99
C GLU A 20 2.52 -6.66 0.38
N ALA A 21 1.77 -7.76 0.47
CA ALA A 21 2.27 -9.02 -0.08
C ALA A 21 2.34 -9.01 -1.59
N ALA A 22 1.42 -8.31 -2.23
CA ALA A 22 1.38 -8.27 -3.69
C ALA A 22 2.23 -7.16 -4.28
N GLY A 23 2.43 -6.09 -3.54
CA GLY A 23 3.15 -4.93 -4.05
C GLY A 23 2.42 -4.27 -5.19
N LEU A 24 3.15 -3.48 -5.95
CA LEU A 24 2.64 -2.85 -7.17
C LEU A 24 3.75 -2.82 -8.19
N PRO A 25 4.03 -3.98 -8.81
CA PRO A 25 5.15 -4.02 -9.78
C PRO A 25 4.99 -3.01 -10.91
N ASP A 26 3.75 -2.72 -11.31
CA ASP A 26 3.51 -1.75 -12.36
C ASP A 26 3.95 -0.35 -11.95
N GLU A 27 4.04 -0.11 -10.66
CA GLU A 27 4.48 1.19 -10.14
C GLU A 27 5.91 1.11 -9.61
N GLY A 28 6.59 0.01 -9.88
CA GLY A 28 7.96 -0.14 -9.41
C GLY A 28 8.08 -0.56 -7.95
N ILE A 29 7.00 -1.04 -7.36
CA ILE A 29 7.00 -1.47 -5.97
C ILE A 29 6.97 -2.99 -5.94
N ALA A 30 8.05 -3.61 -5.51
CA ALA A 30 8.16 -5.07 -5.53
C ALA A 30 7.18 -5.71 -4.56
N PRO A 31 6.72 -6.94 -4.86
CA PRO A 31 5.90 -7.68 -3.89
C PRO A 31 6.63 -7.83 -2.57
N GLY A 32 5.90 -7.70 -1.48
CA GLY A 32 6.48 -7.78 -0.15
C GLY A 32 6.97 -6.46 0.39
N THR A 33 6.75 -5.36 -0.31
CA THR A 33 7.17 -4.06 0.17
C THR A 33 6.20 -3.59 1.24
N ARG A 34 6.71 -3.35 2.43
CA ARG A 34 5.88 -2.85 3.54
C ARG A 34 5.48 -1.42 3.26
N TRP A 35 4.37 -1.02 3.85
CA TRP A 35 3.85 0.34 3.64
C TRP A 35 4.89 1.41 3.97
N GLU A 36 5.63 1.19 5.05
CA GLU A 36 6.64 2.15 5.47
C GLU A 36 7.81 2.24 4.49
N ASP A 37 7.97 1.22 3.64
CA ASP A 37 9.03 1.22 2.64
C ASP A 37 8.55 1.75 1.30
N VAL A 38 7.26 1.99 1.15
CA VAL A 38 6.73 2.62 -0.05
C VAL A 38 7.21 4.07 -0.07
N PRO A 39 7.72 4.57 -1.19
CA PRO A 39 8.27 5.93 -1.23
C PRO A 39 7.27 6.95 -0.70
N PRO A 40 7.75 7.95 0.03
CA PRO A 40 6.84 8.93 0.63
C PRO A 40 6.10 9.78 -0.40
N ASN A 41 6.63 9.85 -1.62
CA ASN A 41 5.95 10.61 -2.67
C ASN A 41 5.05 9.74 -3.54
N TRP A 42 4.85 8.47 -3.15
CA TRP A 42 3.97 7.60 -3.88
C TRP A 42 2.52 8.07 -3.73
N THR A 43 1.74 7.89 -4.78
CA THR A 43 0.33 8.27 -4.74
C THR A 43 -0.51 7.11 -5.24
N CYS A 44 -1.80 7.17 -4.89
CA CYS A 44 -2.73 6.14 -5.32
C CYS A 44 -2.81 6.11 -6.83
N PRO A 45 -2.67 4.93 -7.45
CA PRO A 45 -2.73 4.85 -8.91
C PRO A 45 -4.14 5.11 -9.47
N GLU A 46 -5.16 5.07 -8.62
CA GLU A 46 -6.53 5.27 -9.08
C GLU A 46 -6.98 6.73 -8.97
N CYS A 47 -6.67 7.40 -7.86
CA CYS A 47 -7.17 8.74 -7.66
C CYS A 47 -6.07 9.75 -7.29
N HIS A 48 -4.83 9.29 -7.23
CA HIS A 48 -3.66 10.12 -6.93
C HIS A 48 -3.66 10.67 -5.50
N ALA A 49 -4.41 10.06 -4.59
CA ALA A 49 -4.36 10.43 -3.19
C ALA A 49 -2.98 10.11 -2.62
N ARG A 50 -2.60 10.81 -1.59
CA ARG A 50 -1.29 10.60 -0.98
C ARG A 50 -1.35 9.49 0.04
N LYS A 51 -0.17 9.03 0.50
CA LYS A 51 -0.12 7.97 1.49
C LYS A 51 -0.90 8.33 2.76
N GLU A 52 -0.92 9.60 3.11
CA GLU A 52 -1.64 10.04 4.30
C GLU A 52 -3.14 9.82 4.21
N ASP A 53 -3.65 9.59 3.01
CA ASP A 53 -5.06 9.32 2.81
C ASP A 53 -5.38 7.84 2.84
N PHE A 54 -4.44 7.01 3.25
CA PHE A 54 -4.64 5.57 3.36
C PHE A 54 -4.73 5.17 4.82
N GLU A 55 -5.49 4.11 5.08
CA GLU A 55 -5.63 3.58 6.42
C GLU A 55 -5.44 2.08 6.38
N MET A 56 -4.78 1.52 7.39
CA MET A 56 -4.58 0.08 7.47
C MET A 56 -5.92 -0.59 7.74
N VAL A 57 -6.23 -1.62 6.95
CA VAL A 57 -7.45 -2.37 7.13
C VAL A 57 -7.11 -3.84 7.17
N GLU A 58 -7.92 -4.61 7.88
CA GLU A 58 -7.76 -6.05 7.91
C GLU A 58 -8.82 -6.66 7.02
N ILE A 59 -8.35 -7.38 6.03
CA ILE A 59 -9.25 -8.00 5.07
C ILE A 59 -9.18 -9.51 5.19
#